data_e6affef581523e06157d00571c694882
#
_entry.id   e6affef581523e06157d00571c694882
#
_cell.length_a   1.000
_cell.length_b   1.000
_cell.length_c   1.000
_cell.angle_alpha   90.00
_cell.angle_beta   90.00
_cell.angle_gamma   90.00
#
_symmetry.space_group_name_H-M   'P 1'
#
loop_
_entity.id
_entity.type
_entity.pdbx_description
1 polymer ?
#
loop_
_entity_poly.entity_id
_entity_poly.type
_entity_poly.pdbx_seq_one_letter_code
_entity_poly.pdbx_strand_id
1 'polypeptide(L)'
;MGIETWLIKVKKSISHSFDSGFHKPVTIKKSRVGVLAFEVAGIMPKLNYMWQFLSDKNMASLRNESICLEGVRRIVSTDDVFLLSLACAEMVENLKAVSKSVSRLSKRCEDANLRCFEMLFDGFANTGRDPHNWVVSWKEMEARNKKMERYVCTTAALHREIDELTVIENSLKKYSQCDTHKKDYASKQQKILDLQQKLQWQKQEIKYLKEKSLWNRSFDTVTSLLVKSIFTILARIKLVFNINHGYPPSLHRSLSASATIYPSDQAPSSFTFVSGPLAKSTKHTENNHLAHGFFNTNSEILKPSSTTLGAAALALHYANLIIVTEKMIRSPQLVGVDARDDIYSMLPNSIRSSLRCRLKGIGFTASDPVLAGEWRAALGKILGWLSPMAHNMMKWQSERSFEHQKLMPKTGVLLLQTLFFADQQKTEAAITELLVGLNYIWRFEREMNAKALLNCSNFKNVQKNSS
;
A
#
# COMPACT_ATOMS: atom_id res chain seq x y z
N MET A 1 14.49 10.95 -16.15
CA MET A 1 15.53 10.04 -16.70
C MET A 1 15.24 8.64 -16.15
N GLY A 2 14.97 7.67 -17.04
CA GLY A 2 14.51 6.34 -16.67
C GLY A 2 15.57 5.50 -15.97
N ILE A 3 15.10 4.58 -15.13
CA ILE A 3 15.92 3.63 -14.35
C ILE A 3 16.88 2.82 -15.27
N GLU A 4 16.49 2.56 -16.49
CA GLU A 4 17.32 1.85 -17.48
C GLU A 4 18.58 2.63 -17.88
N THR A 5 18.49 3.94 -18.07
CA THR A 5 19.66 4.79 -18.38
C THR A 5 20.60 4.91 -17.19
N TRP A 6 20.08 4.87 -15.97
CA TRP A 6 20.89 4.86 -14.76
C TRP A 6 21.60 3.51 -14.56
N LEU A 7 20.90 2.39 -14.75
CA LEU A 7 21.47 1.03 -14.71
C LEU A 7 22.59 0.83 -15.73
N ILE A 8 22.46 1.39 -16.94
CA ILE A 8 23.49 1.35 -17.98
C ILE A 8 24.70 2.22 -17.59
N LYS A 9 24.48 3.40 -16.99
CA LYS A 9 25.56 4.27 -16.50
C LYS A 9 26.34 3.62 -15.35
N VAL A 10 25.64 3.03 -14.37
CA VAL A 10 26.26 2.32 -13.23
C VAL A 10 27.03 1.09 -13.73
N LYS A 11 26.49 0.32 -14.69
CA LYS A 11 27.15 -0.83 -15.29
C LYS A 11 28.45 -0.42 -16.02
N LYS A 12 28.44 0.72 -16.72
CA LYS A 12 29.62 1.24 -17.43
C LYS A 12 30.71 1.78 -16.52
N SER A 13 30.33 2.48 -15.43
CA SER A 13 31.28 3.01 -14.42
C SER A 13 31.95 1.91 -13.59
N ILE A 14 31.24 0.82 -13.32
CA ILE A 14 31.78 -0.31 -12.53
C ILE A 14 32.68 -1.23 -13.38
N SER A 15 32.39 -1.37 -14.70
CA SER A 15 33.18 -2.23 -15.60
C SER A 15 34.58 -1.70 -15.85
N HIS A 16 34.80 -0.38 -15.85
CA HIS A 16 36.10 0.22 -16.13
C HIS A 16 37.08 0.25 -14.93
N SER A 17 36.63 -0.05 -13.72
CA SER A 17 37.50 0.04 -12.54
C SER A 17 38.09 -1.27 -12.05
N PHE A 18 37.86 -2.41 -12.71
CA PHE A 18 38.22 -3.72 -12.11
C PHE A 18 38.86 -4.74 -13.12
N ASP A 19 39.54 -4.28 -14.18
CA ASP A 19 40.27 -5.21 -15.02
C ASP A 19 41.79 -4.96 -14.91
N SER A 20 42.37 -5.49 -13.82
CA SER A 20 43.81 -5.75 -13.77
C SER A 20 44.12 -6.86 -12.74
N GLY A 21 44.34 -8.03 -13.27
CA GLY A 21 45.35 -9.00 -12.85
C GLY A 21 45.16 -9.73 -11.54
N PHE A 22 44.78 -11.00 -11.64
CA PHE A 22 45.53 -12.12 -10.98
C PHE A 22 44.87 -13.45 -11.38
N HIS A 23 45.60 -14.31 -12.10
CA HIS A 23 45.20 -15.71 -12.34
C HIS A 23 45.20 -16.50 -11.02
N LYS A 24 44.05 -17.05 -10.64
CA LYS A 24 43.89 -18.13 -9.65
C LYS A 24 42.94 -19.20 -10.20
N PRO A 25 43.04 -20.46 -9.71
CA PRO A 25 42.45 -21.63 -10.36
C PRO A 25 40.91 -21.54 -10.47
N VAL A 26 40.39 -22.16 -11.54
CA VAL A 26 38.99 -22.20 -11.91
C VAL A 26 38.17 -22.87 -10.81
N THR A 27 37.78 -22.12 -9.80
CA THR A 27 36.61 -22.41 -8.99
C THR A 27 35.39 -21.91 -9.80
N ILE A 28 34.45 -22.79 -10.08
CA ILE A 28 33.15 -22.44 -10.68
C ILE A 28 32.58 -21.26 -9.87
N LYS A 29 32.69 -20.05 -10.40
CA LYS A 29 32.19 -18.85 -9.73
C LYS A 29 30.67 -18.91 -9.78
N LYS A 30 30.02 -19.36 -8.69
CA LYS A 30 28.56 -19.24 -8.54
C LYS A 30 28.13 -17.84 -8.94
N SER A 31 27.16 -17.75 -9.83
CA SER A 31 26.64 -16.47 -10.32
C SER A 31 26.13 -15.62 -9.15
N ARG A 32 26.70 -14.43 -8.97
CA ARG A 32 26.39 -13.52 -7.85
C ARG A 32 25.30 -12.56 -8.25
N VAL A 33 24.48 -12.13 -7.27
CA VAL A 33 23.34 -11.22 -7.47
C VAL A 33 23.77 -9.85 -8.03
N GLY A 34 24.90 -9.30 -7.55
CA GLY A 34 25.48 -8.05 -8.07
C GLY A 34 24.46 -6.88 -8.01
N VAL A 35 24.32 -6.18 -9.12
CA VAL A 35 23.41 -4.99 -9.22
C VAL A 35 21.96 -5.32 -8.92
N LEU A 36 21.50 -6.54 -9.18
CA LEU A 36 20.13 -6.97 -8.85
C LEU A 36 19.87 -7.03 -7.34
N ALA A 37 20.91 -6.90 -6.50
CA ALA A 37 20.76 -6.82 -5.05
C ALA A 37 19.78 -5.72 -4.62
N PHE A 38 19.73 -4.60 -5.34
CA PHE A 38 18.85 -3.47 -5.04
C PHE A 38 17.39 -3.80 -5.37
N GLU A 39 17.12 -4.50 -6.46
CA GLU A 39 15.78 -5.00 -6.81
C GLU A 39 15.32 -6.04 -5.78
N VAL A 40 16.17 -6.98 -5.46
CA VAL A 40 15.89 -8.05 -4.48
C VAL A 40 15.64 -7.48 -3.08
N ALA A 41 16.42 -6.47 -2.67
CA ALA A 41 16.20 -5.76 -1.40
C ALA A 41 14.82 -5.09 -1.34
N GLY A 42 14.24 -4.70 -2.47
CA GLY A 42 12.87 -4.16 -2.55
C GLY A 42 11.76 -5.22 -2.43
N ILE A 43 12.06 -6.50 -2.67
CA ILE A 43 11.10 -7.61 -2.53
C ILE A 43 10.98 -8.06 -1.07
N MET A 44 12.08 -8.14 -0.34
CA MET A 44 12.14 -8.67 1.03
C MET A 44 11.20 -7.94 2.02
N PRO A 45 11.14 -6.61 2.04
CA PRO A 45 10.21 -5.90 2.91
C PRO A 45 8.75 -6.25 2.67
N LYS A 46 8.35 -6.51 1.41
CA LYS A 46 6.97 -6.90 1.08
C LYS A 46 6.61 -8.26 1.67
N LEU A 47 7.55 -9.21 1.65
CA LEU A 47 7.36 -10.52 2.29
C LEU A 47 7.27 -10.39 3.82
N ASN A 48 8.16 -9.59 4.44
CA ASN A 48 8.12 -9.34 5.88
C ASN A 48 6.80 -8.70 6.30
N TYR A 49 6.33 -7.70 5.55
CA TYR A 49 5.04 -7.07 5.80
C TYR A 49 3.88 -8.07 5.73
N MET A 50 3.81 -8.90 4.66
CA MET A 50 2.77 -9.92 4.53
C MET A 50 2.81 -10.92 5.67
N TRP A 51 4.00 -11.35 6.10
CA TRP A 51 4.14 -12.24 7.24
C TRP A 51 3.66 -11.62 8.55
N GLN A 52 4.04 -10.37 8.83
CA GLN A 52 3.60 -9.64 10.01
C GLN A 52 2.09 -9.41 9.99
N PHE A 53 1.53 -9.08 8.83
CA PHE A 53 0.08 -8.92 8.66
C PHE A 53 -0.70 -10.20 9.03
N LEU A 54 -0.15 -11.36 8.69
CA LEU A 54 -0.76 -12.68 8.98
C LEU A 54 -0.51 -13.18 10.43
N SER A 55 0.02 -12.33 11.32
CA SER A 55 0.14 -12.66 12.75
C SER A 55 -1.24 -12.76 13.40
N ASP A 56 -1.36 -13.57 14.45
CA ASP A 56 -2.65 -13.78 15.13
C ASP A 56 -3.26 -12.47 15.65
N LYS A 57 -2.42 -11.56 16.15
CA LYS A 57 -2.85 -10.23 16.60
C LYS A 57 -3.49 -9.42 15.46
N ASN A 58 -2.82 -9.33 14.31
CA ASN A 58 -3.31 -8.55 13.18
C ASN A 58 -4.54 -9.21 12.55
N MET A 59 -4.62 -10.53 12.56
CA MET A 59 -5.80 -11.25 12.09
C MET A 59 -7.00 -11.06 13.02
N ALA A 60 -6.79 -10.97 14.34
CA ALA A 60 -7.84 -10.59 15.28
C ALA A 60 -8.31 -9.16 15.05
N SER A 61 -7.38 -8.21 14.83
CA SER A 61 -7.74 -6.82 14.47
C SER A 61 -8.47 -6.73 13.13
N LEU A 62 -8.08 -7.53 12.12
CA LEU A 62 -8.82 -7.61 10.85
C LEU A 62 -10.29 -8.01 11.07
N ARG A 63 -10.52 -9.07 11.86
CA ARG A 63 -11.87 -9.59 12.11
C ARG A 63 -12.72 -8.72 13.02
N ASN A 64 -12.12 -8.10 14.03
CA ASN A 64 -12.85 -7.37 15.08
C ASN A 64 -12.94 -5.87 14.84
N GLU A 65 -11.99 -5.31 14.10
CA GLU A 65 -11.88 -3.86 13.87
C GLU A 65 -12.04 -3.49 12.40
N SER A 66 -11.19 -4.05 11.52
CA SER A 66 -11.09 -3.59 10.14
C SER A 66 -12.35 -3.83 9.32
N ILE A 67 -12.95 -5.04 9.41
CA ILE A 67 -14.21 -5.35 8.72
C ILE A 67 -15.43 -4.78 9.43
N CYS A 68 -15.30 -4.39 10.71
CA CYS A 68 -16.35 -3.80 11.52
C CYS A 68 -16.40 -2.26 11.42
N LEU A 69 -15.50 -1.64 10.66
CA LEU A 69 -15.56 -0.19 10.43
C LEU A 69 -16.93 0.21 9.88
N GLU A 70 -17.55 1.23 10.48
CA GLU A 70 -18.89 1.69 10.12
C GLU A 70 -18.99 2.02 8.62
N GLY A 71 -17.98 2.67 8.04
CA GLY A 71 -17.93 2.96 6.61
C GLY A 71 -17.96 1.69 5.76
N VAL A 72 -17.18 0.66 6.12
CA VAL A 72 -17.17 -0.62 5.41
C VAL A 72 -18.55 -1.27 5.47
N ARG A 73 -19.18 -1.30 6.65
CA ARG A 73 -20.51 -1.89 6.85
C ARG A 73 -21.61 -1.15 6.09
N ARG A 74 -21.53 0.17 5.99
CA ARG A 74 -22.56 0.99 5.34
C ARG A 74 -22.50 0.95 3.81
N ILE A 75 -21.30 1.03 3.23
CA ILE A 75 -21.15 1.25 1.79
C ILE A 75 -20.44 0.12 1.03
N VAL A 76 -19.79 -0.85 1.72
CA VAL A 76 -19.18 -2.01 1.05
C VAL A 76 -20.07 -3.24 1.24
N SER A 77 -20.11 -3.82 2.42
CA SER A 77 -20.92 -5.01 2.72
C SER A 77 -21.13 -5.20 4.22
N THR A 78 -22.24 -5.84 4.59
CA THR A 78 -22.50 -6.33 5.94
C THR A 78 -22.10 -7.80 6.13
N ASP A 79 -21.71 -8.49 5.06
CA ASP A 79 -21.31 -9.89 5.06
C ASP A 79 -19.84 -10.04 5.42
N ASP A 80 -19.57 -10.62 6.60
CA ASP A 80 -18.21 -10.88 7.10
C ASP A 80 -17.42 -11.83 6.21
N VAL A 81 -18.09 -12.85 5.65
CA VAL A 81 -17.46 -13.84 4.78
C VAL A 81 -16.96 -13.18 3.50
N PHE A 82 -17.80 -12.34 2.91
CA PHE A 82 -17.42 -11.57 1.73
C PHE A 82 -16.26 -10.61 2.03
N LEU A 83 -16.30 -9.85 3.13
CA LEU A 83 -15.25 -8.92 3.51
C LEU A 83 -13.91 -9.62 3.78
N LEU A 84 -13.94 -10.78 4.46
CA LEU A 84 -12.74 -11.60 4.66
C LEU A 84 -12.21 -12.19 3.36
N SER A 85 -13.10 -12.56 2.43
CA SER A 85 -12.68 -13.04 1.10
C SER A 85 -11.97 -11.96 0.29
N LEU A 86 -12.40 -10.70 0.37
CA LEU A 86 -11.71 -9.56 -0.24
C LEU A 86 -10.31 -9.36 0.35
N ALA A 87 -10.18 -9.41 1.69
CA ALA A 87 -8.89 -9.29 2.36
C ALA A 87 -7.93 -10.42 1.97
N CYS A 88 -8.44 -11.66 1.92
CA CYS A 88 -7.69 -12.81 1.47
C CYS A 88 -7.21 -12.66 0.02
N ALA A 89 -8.12 -12.29 -0.87
CA ALA A 89 -7.82 -12.12 -2.29
C ALA A 89 -6.77 -11.01 -2.53
N GLU A 90 -6.81 -9.90 -1.77
CA GLU A 90 -5.79 -8.85 -1.83
C GLU A 90 -4.42 -9.37 -1.39
N MET A 91 -4.35 -10.16 -0.32
CA MET A 91 -3.10 -10.78 0.14
C MET A 91 -2.54 -11.77 -0.88
N VAL A 92 -3.40 -12.58 -1.50
CA VAL A 92 -3.02 -13.54 -2.54
C VAL A 92 -2.48 -12.81 -3.78
N GLU A 93 -3.12 -11.73 -4.22
CA GLU A 93 -2.65 -10.97 -5.39
C GLU A 93 -1.32 -10.25 -5.11
N ASN A 94 -1.14 -9.70 -3.90
CA ASN A 94 0.13 -9.13 -3.47
C ASN A 94 1.25 -10.20 -3.47
N LEU A 95 0.97 -11.40 -2.98
CA LEU A 95 1.94 -12.51 -2.99
C LEU A 95 2.25 -12.98 -4.42
N LYS A 96 1.24 -13.05 -5.30
CA LYS A 96 1.39 -13.36 -6.72
C LYS A 96 2.29 -12.34 -7.44
N ALA A 97 2.13 -11.05 -7.14
CA ALA A 97 2.98 -10.00 -7.70
C ALA A 97 4.46 -10.16 -7.27
N VAL A 98 4.70 -10.51 -6.00
CA VAL A 98 6.03 -10.81 -5.49
C VAL A 98 6.59 -12.09 -6.11
N SER A 99 5.78 -13.15 -6.24
CA SER A 99 6.21 -14.42 -6.83
C SER A 99 6.68 -14.26 -8.28
N LYS A 100 6.03 -13.42 -9.08
CA LYS A 100 6.48 -13.09 -10.45
C LYS A 100 7.88 -12.48 -10.48
N SER A 101 8.22 -11.62 -9.50
CA SER A 101 9.57 -11.07 -9.38
C SER A 101 10.59 -12.13 -8.99
N VAL A 102 10.23 -13.04 -8.10
CA VAL A 102 11.10 -14.16 -7.68
C VAL A 102 11.25 -15.20 -8.79
N SER A 103 10.22 -15.44 -9.62
CA SER A 103 10.30 -16.30 -10.80
C SER A 103 11.36 -15.80 -11.80
N ARG A 104 11.49 -14.48 -11.98
CA ARG A 104 12.59 -13.92 -12.82
C ARG A 104 13.97 -14.18 -12.26
N LEU A 105 14.11 -14.15 -10.92
CA LEU A 105 15.37 -14.46 -10.24
C LEU A 105 15.69 -15.96 -10.30
N SER A 106 14.68 -16.81 -10.15
CA SER A 106 14.81 -18.27 -10.12
C SER A 106 15.42 -18.81 -11.41
N LYS A 107 15.10 -18.19 -12.56
CA LYS A 107 15.66 -18.56 -13.87
C LYS A 107 17.19 -18.41 -13.98
N ARG A 108 17.80 -17.67 -13.04
CA ARG A 108 19.26 -17.46 -12.95
C ARG A 108 19.95 -18.40 -11.95
N CYS A 109 19.18 -19.26 -11.28
CA CYS A 109 19.72 -20.21 -10.33
C CYS A 109 20.37 -21.42 -11.03
N GLU A 110 21.38 -21.99 -10.38
CA GLU A 110 22.01 -23.25 -10.82
C GLU A 110 21.17 -24.44 -10.38
N ASP A 111 20.49 -24.34 -9.21
CA ASP A 111 19.59 -25.38 -8.70
C ASP A 111 18.35 -25.53 -9.60
N ALA A 112 18.19 -26.75 -10.12
CA ALA A 112 17.08 -27.12 -11.01
C ALA A 112 15.70 -26.95 -10.34
N ASN A 113 15.58 -27.25 -9.04
CA ASN A 113 14.32 -27.12 -8.30
C ASN A 113 13.93 -25.64 -8.18
N LEU A 114 14.90 -24.76 -7.91
CA LEU A 114 14.64 -23.32 -7.84
C LEU A 114 14.25 -22.75 -9.22
N ARG A 115 14.81 -23.26 -10.33
CA ARG A 115 14.41 -22.85 -11.69
C ARG A 115 12.96 -23.19 -12.01
N CYS A 116 12.45 -24.27 -11.45
CA CYS A 116 11.05 -24.71 -11.62
C CYS A 116 10.08 -24.02 -10.63
N PHE A 117 10.53 -23.01 -9.88
CA PHE A 117 9.75 -22.34 -8.83
C PHE A 117 8.33 -21.97 -9.27
N GLU A 118 8.16 -21.35 -10.43
CA GLU A 118 6.87 -20.85 -10.92
C GLU A 118 5.84 -21.99 -11.02
N MET A 119 6.22 -23.09 -11.67
CA MET A 119 5.38 -24.29 -11.82
C MET A 119 5.06 -24.94 -10.45
N LEU A 120 6.07 -25.04 -9.58
CA LEU A 120 5.91 -25.63 -8.26
C LEU A 120 5.03 -24.77 -7.34
N PHE A 121 5.12 -23.44 -7.46
CA PHE A 121 4.29 -22.51 -6.71
C PHE A 121 2.83 -22.57 -7.15
N ASP A 122 2.56 -22.61 -8.45
CA ASP A 122 1.21 -22.80 -8.97
C ASP A 122 0.64 -24.16 -8.57
N GLY A 123 1.45 -25.23 -8.62
CA GLY A 123 1.09 -26.55 -8.13
C GLY A 123 0.73 -26.54 -6.64
N PHE A 124 1.56 -25.90 -5.81
CA PHE A 124 1.30 -25.74 -4.37
C PHE A 124 0.05 -24.90 -4.09
N ALA A 125 -0.16 -23.83 -4.86
CA ALA A 125 -1.34 -22.99 -4.73
C ALA A 125 -2.64 -23.80 -5.00
N ASN A 126 -2.64 -24.66 -5.99
CA ASN A 126 -3.83 -25.43 -6.38
C ASN A 126 -4.04 -26.71 -5.56
N THR A 127 -2.98 -27.43 -5.23
CA THR A 127 -3.07 -28.77 -4.63
C THR A 127 -2.62 -28.84 -3.16
N GLY A 128 -1.89 -27.83 -2.68
CA GLY A 128 -1.27 -27.86 -1.36
C GLY A 128 -0.05 -28.78 -1.24
N ARG A 129 0.40 -29.43 -2.34
CA ARG A 129 1.57 -30.33 -2.31
C ARG A 129 2.86 -29.54 -2.34
N ASP A 130 3.72 -29.76 -1.35
CA ASP A 130 5.07 -29.19 -1.24
C ASP A 130 6.13 -30.30 -1.37
N PRO A 131 6.54 -30.67 -2.60
CA PRO A 131 7.43 -31.79 -2.83
C PRO A 131 8.85 -31.57 -2.31
N HIS A 132 9.23 -30.31 -2.04
CA HIS A 132 10.58 -29.95 -1.61
C HIS A 132 10.65 -29.47 -0.15
N ASN A 133 9.55 -29.55 0.61
CA ASN A 133 9.45 -29.06 1.99
C ASN A 133 9.93 -27.60 2.13
N TRP A 134 9.44 -26.73 1.23
CA TRP A 134 9.76 -25.32 1.25
C TRP A 134 8.96 -24.53 2.28
N VAL A 135 7.83 -25.07 2.74
CA VAL A 135 7.10 -24.52 3.89
C VAL A 135 7.93 -24.78 5.15
N VAL A 136 8.24 -23.71 5.88
CA VAL A 136 9.06 -23.77 7.07
C VAL A 136 8.26 -23.48 8.33
N SER A 137 8.80 -23.86 9.49
CA SER A 137 8.18 -23.61 10.78
C SER A 137 8.13 -22.10 11.09
N TRP A 138 7.24 -21.69 12.02
CA TRP A 138 7.13 -20.31 12.49
C TRP A 138 8.49 -19.74 12.93
N LYS A 139 9.20 -20.48 13.77
CA LYS A 139 10.52 -20.07 14.30
C LYS A 139 11.56 -19.84 13.20
N GLU A 140 11.54 -20.69 12.18
CA GLU A 140 12.43 -20.54 11.04
C GLU A 140 12.06 -19.35 10.18
N MET A 141 10.75 -19.08 9.99
CA MET A 141 10.29 -17.93 9.22
C MET A 141 10.65 -16.62 9.93
N GLU A 142 10.54 -16.54 11.26
CA GLU A 142 11.01 -15.40 12.05
C GLU A 142 12.53 -15.16 11.89
N ALA A 143 13.31 -16.24 11.91
CA ALA A 143 14.77 -16.14 11.67
C ALA A 143 15.07 -15.64 10.24
N ARG A 144 14.25 -16.07 9.24
CA ARG A 144 14.36 -15.61 7.85
C ARG A 144 14.00 -14.14 7.72
N ASN A 145 12.94 -13.68 8.39
CA ASN A 145 12.53 -12.27 8.41
C ASN A 145 13.67 -11.40 8.95
N LYS A 146 14.24 -11.74 10.10
CA LYS A 146 15.41 -11.02 10.66
C LYS A 146 16.62 -11.04 9.72
N LYS A 147 16.80 -12.12 8.95
CA LYS A 147 17.86 -12.21 7.95
C LYS A 147 17.57 -11.29 6.75
N MET A 148 16.32 -11.25 6.27
CA MET A 148 15.89 -10.36 5.19
C MET A 148 16.03 -8.89 5.60
N GLU A 149 15.63 -8.51 6.82
CA GLU A 149 15.80 -7.15 7.35
C GLU A 149 17.29 -6.72 7.36
N ARG A 150 18.18 -7.59 7.84
CA ARG A 150 19.62 -7.30 7.78
C ARG A 150 20.13 -7.11 6.35
N TYR A 151 19.67 -7.93 5.41
CA TYR A 151 20.04 -7.76 4.01
C TYR A 151 19.50 -6.46 3.42
N VAL A 152 18.27 -6.07 3.74
CA VAL A 152 17.67 -4.80 3.31
C VAL A 152 18.50 -3.63 3.84
N CYS A 153 18.79 -3.59 5.15
CA CYS A 153 19.57 -2.52 5.77
C CYS A 153 20.99 -2.40 5.17
N THR A 154 21.70 -3.54 5.03
CA THR A 154 23.06 -3.51 4.49
C THR A 154 23.11 -3.19 3.00
N THR A 155 22.10 -3.60 2.23
CA THR A 155 21.99 -3.27 0.81
C THR A 155 21.60 -1.81 0.61
N ALA A 156 20.74 -1.25 1.45
CA ALA A 156 20.42 0.17 1.45
C ALA A 156 21.60 1.05 1.84
N ALA A 157 22.42 0.62 2.82
CA ALA A 157 23.68 1.27 3.15
C ALA A 157 24.63 1.26 1.95
N LEU A 158 24.80 0.10 1.30
CA LEU A 158 25.62 0.01 0.08
C LEU A 158 25.16 0.97 -1.02
N HIS A 159 23.86 1.14 -1.21
CA HIS A 159 23.31 2.08 -2.20
C HIS A 159 23.74 3.52 -1.87
N ARG A 160 23.57 3.95 -0.63
CA ARG A 160 23.96 5.31 -0.21
C ARG A 160 25.46 5.58 -0.42
N GLU A 161 26.31 4.61 -0.03
CA GLU A 161 27.76 4.77 -0.17
C GLU A 161 28.19 4.82 -1.64
N ILE A 162 27.48 4.12 -2.56
CA ILE A 162 27.71 4.21 -4.01
C ILE A 162 27.28 5.58 -4.54
N ASP A 163 26.16 6.12 -4.07
CA ASP A 163 25.69 7.46 -4.47
C ASP A 163 26.67 8.54 -3.98
N GLU A 164 27.14 8.45 -2.72
CA GLU A 164 28.16 9.35 -2.18
C GLU A 164 29.48 9.26 -2.94
N LEU A 165 29.92 8.04 -3.31
CA LEU A 165 31.10 7.86 -4.14
C LEU A 165 30.99 8.64 -5.45
N THR A 166 29.81 8.58 -6.10
CA THR A 166 29.55 9.29 -7.36
C THR A 166 29.65 10.81 -7.19
N VAL A 167 29.15 11.34 -6.05
CA VAL A 167 29.25 12.75 -5.71
C VAL A 167 30.71 13.19 -5.50
N ILE A 168 31.50 12.38 -4.79
CA ILE A 168 32.93 12.64 -4.54
C ILE A 168 33.71 12.61 -5.86
N GLU A 169 33.49 11.61 -6.71
CA GLU A 169 34.15 11.50 -8.03
C GLU A 169 33.81 12.68 -8.93
N ASN A 170 32.56 13.13 -8.96
CA ASN A 170 32.14 14.31 -9.71
C ASN A 170 32.77 15.61 -9.17
N SER A 171 32.87 15.73 -7.85
CA SER A 171 33.54 16.86 -7.20
C SER A 171 35.02 16.88 -7.54
N LEU A 172 35.70 15.74 -7.47
CA LEU A 172 37.11 15.63 -7.83
C LEU A 172 37.37 16.03 -9.29
N LYS A 173 36.52 15.57 -10.23
CA LYS A 173 36.59 15.96 -11.65
C LYS A 173 36.44 17.47 -11.83
N LYS A 174 35.48 18.12 -11.13
CA LYS A 174 35.29 19.57 -11.22
C LYS A 174 36.53 20.32 -10.73
N TYR A 175 37.10 19.91 -9.57
CA TYR A 175 38.31 20.56 -9.03
C TYR A 175 39.53 20.32 -9.89
N SER A 176 39.65 19.18 -10.58
CA SER A 176 40.77 18.89 -11.48
C SER A 176 40.70 19.67 -12.83
N GLN A 177 39.48 19.98 -13.30
CA GLN A 177 39.27 20.66 -14.61
C GLN A 177 39.21 22.18 -14.51
N CYS A 178 39.12 22.76 -13.32
CA CYS A 178 38.99 24.21 -13.15
C CYS A 178 40.39 24.86 -13.18
N ASP A 179 40.74 25.61 -14.24
CA ASP A 179 41.95 26.45 -14.33
C ASP A 179 41.74 27.67 -13.42
N THR A 180 42.47 27.74 -12.30
CA THR A 180 42.41 28.89 -11.37
C THR A 180 43.67 29.70 -11.36
N HIS A 181 43.53 31.02 -11.23
CA HIS A 181 44.63 31.99 -11.07
C HIS A 181 45.53 31.62 -9.88
N LYS A 182 46.83 31.91 -10.02
CA LYS A 182 47.94 31.52 -9.11
C LYS A 182 47.77 31.71 -7.62
N LYS A 183 46.81 32.56 -7.15
CA LYS A 183 46.61 32.82 -5.71
C LYS A 183 45.87 31.76 -4.93
N ASP A 184 45.08 30.85 -5.56
CA ASP A 184 44.26 29.85 -4.87
C ASP A 184 44.77 28.40 -5.01
N TYR A 185 45.96 28.25 -5.60
CA TYR A 185 46.49 26.90 -5.96
C TYR A 185 46.69 26.00 -4.73
N ALA A 186 47.26 26.52 -3.63
CA ALA A 186 47.51 25.71 -2.42
C ALA A 186 46.25 25.21 -1.75
N SER A 187 45.21 26.09 -1.65
CA SER A 187 43.91 25.72 -1.10
C SER A 187 43.20 24.66 -1.96
N LYS A 188 43.31 24.78 -3.28
CA LYS A 188 42.77 23.82 -4.23
C LYS A 188 43.48 22.46 -4.11
N GLN A 189 44.79 22.45 -4.02
CA GLN A 189 45.61 21.25 -3.86
C GLN A 189 45.20 20.49 -2.57
N GLN A 190 45.03 21.19 -1.46
CA GLN A 190 44.58 20.60 -0.20
C GLN A 190 43.21 19.96 -0.34
N LYS A 191 42.23 20.63 -0.95
CA LYS A 191 40.89 20.09 -1.21
C LYS A 191 40.89 18.85 -2.09
N ILE A 192 41.78 18.79 -3.08
CA ILE A 192 41.97 17.61 -3.94
C ILE A 192 42.49 16.44 -3.10
N LEU A 193 43.48 16.66 -2.26
CA LEU A 193 44.03 15.64 -1.37
C LEU A 193 42.98 15.11 -0.40
N ASP A 194 42.20 15.98 0.22
CA ASP A 194 41.10 15.60 1.13
C ASP A 194 40.04 14.77 0.42
N LEU A 195 39.67 15.15 -0.80
CA LEU A 195 38.72 14.38 -1.63
C LEU A 195 39.28 13.03 -2.07
N GLN A 196 40.57 12.95 -2.38
CA GLN A 196 41.24 11.68 -2.72
C GLN A 196 41.28 10.73 -1.54
N GLN A 197 41.58 11.23 -0.33
CA GLN A 197 41.57 10.44 0.88
C GLN A 197 40.16 9.94 1.21
N LYS A 198 39.16 10.82 1.12
CA LYS A 198 37.75 10.45 1.29
C LYS A 198 37.32 9.41 0.26
N LEU A 199 37.70 9.55 -1.00
CA LEU A 199 37.43 8.60 -2.08
C LEU A 199 37.99 7.20 -1.77
N GLN A 200 39.21 7.13 -1.26
CA GLN A 200 39.86 5.86 -0.93
C GLN A 200 39.16 5.17 0.24
N TRP A 201 38.80 5.91 1.28
CA TRP A 201 38.02 5.39 2.41
C TRP A 201 36.65 4.88 1.95
N GLN A 202 35.94 5.67 1.14
CA GLN A 202 34.64 5.32 0.59
C GLN A 202 34.69 4.02 -0.23
N LYS A 203 35.73 3.84 -1.04
CA LYS A 203 35.93 2.60 -1.80
C LYS A 203 36.12 1.37 -0.90
N GLN A 204 36.79 1.52 0.23
CA GLN A 204 36.97 0.43 1.20
C GLN A 204 35.65 0.08 1.88
N GLU A 205 34.86 1.08 2.29
CA GLU A 205 33.55 0.87 2.89
C GLU A 205 32.58 0.18 1.91
N ILE A 206 32.55 0.61 0.66
CA ILE A 206 31.77 -0.06 -0.39
C ILE A 206 32.20 -1.52 -0.56
N LYS A 207 33.48 -1.82 -0.52
CA LYS A 207 33.99 -3.20 -0.62
C LYS A 207 33.47 -4.05 0.56
N TYR A 208 33.54 -3.52 1.78
CA TYR A 208 33.02 -4.17 2.97
C TYR A 208 31.51 -4.42 2.89
N LEU A 209 30.74 -3.40 2.51
CA LEU A 209 29.29 -3.51 2.38
C LEU A 209 28.87 -4.47 1.25
N LYS A 210 29.62 -4.55 0.14
CA LYS A 210 29.39 -5.57 -0.89
C LYS A 210 29.51 -6.99 -0.35
N GLU A 211 30.40 -7.25 0.58
CA GLU A 211 30.57 -8.57 1.21
C GLU A 211 29.43 -8.90 2.21
N LYS A 212 28.93 -7.92 2.93
CA LYS A 212 27.87 -8.09 3.94
C LYS A 212 26.46 -8.10 3.34
N SER A 213 26.23 -7.35 2.28
CA SER A 213 24.92 -7.20 1.62
C SER A 213 24.56 -8.37 0.71
N LEU A 214 23.44 -8.21 -0.02
CA LEU A 214 23.01 -9.15 -1.06
C LEU A 214 23.94 -9.19 -2.26
N TRP A 215 24.78 -8.18 -2.48
CA TRP A 215 25.62 -8.02 -3.67
C TRP A 215 26.49 -9.24 -3.98
N ASN A 216 27.15 -9.78 -2.95
CA ASN A 216 28.05 -10.92 -3.08
C ASN A 216 27.39 -12.27 -2.82
N ARG A 217 26.07 -12.34 -2.62
CA ARG A 217 25.33 -13.60 -2.43
C ARG A 217 25.09 -14.28 -3.78
N SER A 218 25.04 -15.63 -3.77
CA SER A 218 24.64 -16.37 -4.97
C SER A 218 23.12 -16.27 -5.19
N PHE A 219 22.70 -16.38 -6.45
CA PHE A 219 21.27 -16.44 -6.79
C PHE A 219 20.56 -17.55 -6.05
N ASP A 220 21.14 -18.76 -5.96
CA ASP A 220 20.52 -19.89 -5.25
C ASP A 220 20.24 -19.58 -3.79
N THR A 221 21.22 -18.99 -3.07
CA THR A 221 21.05 -18.65 -1.66
C THR A 221 19.92 -17.65 -1.43
N VAL A 222 19.86 -16.62 -2.26
CA VAL A 222 18.87 -15.56 -2.14
C VAL A 222 17.50 -16.04 -2.59
N THR A 223 17.42 -16.71 -3.74
CA THR A 223 16.16 -17.25 -4.26
C THR A 223 15.58 -18.31 -3.34
N SER A 224 16.40 -19.22 -2.80
CA SER A 224 15.93 -20.20 -1.79
C SER A 224 15.34 -19.53 -0.55
N LEU A 225 15.95 -18.43 -0.07
CA LEU A 225 15.37 -17.66 1.04
C LEU A 225 13.99 -17.11 0.70
N LEU A 226 13.83 -16.49 -0.48
CA LEU A 226 12.58 -15.88 -0.93
C LEU A 226 11.50 -16.94 -1.22
N VAL A 227 11.85 -18.03 -1.93
CA VAL A 227 10.95 -19.13 -2.29
C VAL A 227 10.35 -19.76 -1.02
N LYS A 228 11.18 -20.13 -0.06
CA LYS A 228 10.70 -20.70 1.21
C LYS A 228 9.81 -19.74 1.98
N SER A 229 10.11 -18.44 1.95
CA SER A 229 9.24 -17.42 2.56
C SER A 229 7.90 -17.32 1.84
N ILE A 230 7.87 -17.33 0.51
CA ILE A 230 6.64 -17.27 -0.29
C ILE A 230 5.74 -18.49 -0.03
N PHE A 231 6.31 -19.72 -0.03
CA PHE A 231 5.56 -20.92 0.27
C PHE A 231 4.96 -20.89 1.67
N THR A 232 5.75 -20.46 2.66
CA THR A 232 5.29 -20.35 4.05
C THR A 232 4.19 -19.30 4.21
N ILE A 233 4.32 -18.15 3.55
CA ILE A 233 3.28 -17.11 3.56
C ILE A 233 1.99 -17.62 2.91
N LEU A 234 2.06 -18.30 1.75
CA LEU A 234 0.88 -18.87 1.11
C LEU A 234 0.21 -19.93 1.98
N ALA A 235 1.00 -20.81 2.61
CA ALA A 235 0.49 -21.78 3.57
C ALA A 235 -0.24 -21.09 4.74
N ARG A 236 0.34 -20.00 5.26
CA ARG A 236 -0.28 -19.22 6.33
C ARG A 236 -1.55 -18.51 5.88
N ILE A 237 -1.60 -17.93 4.69
CA ILE A 237 -2.83 -17.35 4.11
C ILE A 237 -3.93 -18.41 4.08
N LYS A 238 -3.65 -19.57 3.51
CA LYS A 238 -4.64 -20.66 3.41
C LYS A 238 -5.15 -21.11 4.78
N LEU A 239 -4.26 -21.21 5.77
CA LEU A 239 -4.61 -21.58 7.13
C LEU A 239 -5.50 -20.52 7.82
N VAL A 240 -5.09 -19.26 7.78
CA VAL A 240 -5.77 -18.17 8.51
C VAL A 240 -7.15 -17.85 7.94
N PHE A 241 -7.30 -17.95 6.61
CA PHE A 241 -8.57 -17.74 5.92
C PHE A 241 -9.36 -19.05 5.69
N ASN A 242 -8.91 -20.17 6.30
CA ASN A 242 -9.58 -21.46 6.29
C ASN A 242 -9.87 -21.99 4.87
N ILE A 243 -8.91 -21.82 3.96
CA ILE A 243 -9.01 -22.34 2.60
C ILE A 243 -8.55 -23.80 2.62
N ASN A 244 -9.52 -24.72 2.69
CA ASN A 244 -9.27 -26.16 2.83
C ASN A 244 -8.67 -26.78 1.56
N HIS A 245 -7.35 -27.02 1.57
CA HIS A 245 -6.70 -28.06 0.79
C HIS A 245 -5.64 -28.69 1.70
N GLY A 246 -5.77 -30.00 1.92
CA GLY A 246 -4.94 -30.91 2.73
C GLY A 246 -3.54 -30.42 3.13
N TYR A 247 -3.42 -29.81 4.31
CA TYR A 247 -2.14 -29.48 4.90
C TYR A 247 -1.56 -30.67 5.65
N PRO A 248 -0.24 -30.85 5.63
CA PRO A 248 0.39 -31.85 6.50
C PRO A 248 0.15 -31.48 7.98
N PRO A 249 -0.11 -32.46 8.85
CA PRO A 249 -0.47 -32.25 10.27
C PRO A 249 0.59 -31.51 11.11
N SER A 250 1.82 -31.39 10.61
CA SER A 250 2.92 -30.69 11.27
C SER A 250 2.75 -29.16 11.38
N LEU A 251 1.97 -28.54 10.48
CA LEU A 251 1.71 -27.09 10.53
C LEU A 251 0.65 -26.72 11.59
N HIS A 252 -0.33 -27.60 11.82
CA HIS A 252 -1.39 -27.38 12.81
C HIS A 252 -0.86 -27.28 14.25
N ARG A 253 0.19 -28.01 14.56
CA ARG A 253 0.70 -28.11 15.94
C ARG A 253 1.55 -26.92 16.38
N SER A 254 2.21 -26.23 15.46
CA SER A 254 3.05 -25.06 15.78
C SER A 254 2.34 -23.71 15.72
N LEU A 255 1.14 -23.66 15.06
CA LEU A 255 0.39 -22.43 14.87
C LEU A 255 -0.80 -22.29 15.84
N SER A 256 -1.19 -23.40 16.53
CA SER A 256 -2.33 -23.42 17.48
C SER A 256 -1.94 -23.13 18.93
N ALA A 257 -0.66 -22.91 19.26
CA ALA A 257 -0.23 -22.75 20.65
C ALA A 257 -0.67 -21.43 21.33
N SER A 258 -1.36 -20.53 20.62
CA SER A 258 -1.82 -19.26 21.18
C SER A 258 -3.34 -19.15 21.35
N ALA A 259 -4.11 -20.21 21.10
CA ALA A 259 -5.57 -20.15 21.08
C ALA A 259 -6.26 -20.78 22.31
N THR A 260 -5.54 -21.07 23.39
CA THR A 260 -6.13 -21.64 24.60
C THR A 260 -6.04 -20.69 25.78
N ILE A 261 -6.89 -19.68 25.83
CA ILE A 261 -7.39 -19.09 27.08
C ILE A 261 -8.74 -18.42 26.76
N TYR A 262 -9.83 -19.18 26.80
CA TYR A 262 -11.14 -18.77 27.32
C TYR A 262 -12.04 -20.01 27.37
N PRO A 263 -12.54 -20.41 28.54
CA PRO A 263 -13.60 -21.40 28.64
C PRO A 263 -14.93 -20.69 28.43
N SER A 264 -15.64 -21.01 27.37
CA SER A 264 -17.07 -20.79 27.32
C SER A 264 -17.73 -22.02 26.72
N ASP A 265 -18.49 -22.69 27.54
CA ASP A 265 -19.41 -23.77 27.21
C ASP A 265 -20.43 -23.27 26.18
N GLN A 266 -20.30 -23.70 24.95
CA GLN A 266 -21.40 -24.02 24.05
C GLN A 266 -20.85 -24.66 22.79
N ALA A 267 -21.51 -25.74 22.35
CA ALA A 267 -21.11 -26.67 21.31
C ALA A 267 -20.76 -26.00 19.96
N PRO A 268 -19.73 -26.49 19.25
CA PRO A 268 -19.36 -25.92 17.96
C PRO A 268 -20.32 -26.42 16.87
N SER A 269 -21.12 -25.54 16.32
CA SER A 269 -21.67 -25.75 14.99
C SER A 269 -20.51 -25.63 13.99
N SER A 270 -20.18 -26.75 13.39
CA SER A 270 -19.19 -26.88 12.32
C SER A 270 -19.63 -26.06 11.11
N PHE A 271 -19.06 -24.87 10.94
CA PHE A 271 -19.20 -24.12 9.68
C PHE A 271 -18.25 -24.69 8.66
N THR A 272 -18.75 -25.59 7.86
CA THR A 272 -18.12 -26.02 6.61
C THR A 272 -18.25 -24.87 5.59
N PHE A 273 -17.13 -24.32 5.18
CA PHE A 273 -17.05 -23.34 4.10
C PHE A 273 -17.34 -24.06 2.79
N VAL A 274 -18.58 -24.01 2.33
CA VAL A 274 -18.94 -24.45 0.99
C VAL A 274 -18.61 -23.30 0.03
N SER A 275 -17.49 -23.44 -0.66
CA SER A 275 -17.14 -22.59 -1.80
C SER A 275 -18.05 -23.01 -2.97
N GLY A 276 -19.21 -22.34 -3.08
CA GLY A 276 -20.09 -22.54 -4.23
C GLY A 276 -20.87 -21.25 -4.52
N PRO A 277 -20.91 -20.81 -5.77
CA PRO A 277 -21.78 -19.72 -6.15
C PRO A 277 -23.23 -20.17 -6.06
N LEU A 278 -24.10 -19.34 -5.51
CA LEU A 278 -25.56 -19.44 -5.63
C LEU A 278 -25.94 -19.31 -7.12
N ALA A 279 -25.86 -20.43 -7.82
CA ALA A 279 -26.41 -20.55 -9.16
C ALA A 279 -27.86 -20.98 -9.05
N LYS A 280 -28.79 -20.08 -9.39
CA LYS A 280 -30.14 -20.46 -9.78
C LYS A 280 -30.04 -21.37 -11.01
N SER A 281 -30.62 -22.55 -10.84
CA SER A 281 -30.86 -23.54 -11.88
C SER A 281 -31.46 -22.93 -13.14
N THR A 282 -30.75 -23.04 -14.26
CA THR A 282 -31.32 -23.24 -15.58
C THR A 282 -30.46 -24.24 -16.37
N LYS A 283 -31.15 -25.16 -17.01
CA LYS A 283 -30.68 -26.36 -17.65
C LYS A 283 -29.77 -26.15 -18.86
N HIS A 284 -28.81 -27.07 -19.00
CA HIS A 284 -28.15 -27.55 -20.23
C HIS A 284 -27.34 -26.55 -21.07
N THR A 285 -26.02 -26.67 -21.00
CA THR A 285 -25.17 -27.01 -22.16
C THR A 285 -23.81 -27.51 -21.67
N GLU A 286 -23.29 -28.54 -22.33
CA GLU A 286 -22.10 -29.31 -21.97
C GLU A 286 -20.79 -28.51 -22.10
N ASN A 287 -19.83 -28.89 -21.24
CA ASN A 287 -18.38 -28.92 -21.43
C ASN A 287 -17.65 -27.59 -21.72
N ASN A 288 -17.16 -26.98 -20.62
CA ASN A 288 -15.75 -26.53 -20.53
C ASN A 288 -15.42 -26.23 -19.06
N HIS A 289 -15.14 -27.27 -18.26
CA HIS A 289 -14.45 -27.12 -16.98
C HIS A 289 -12.96 -26.83 -17.26
N LEU A 290 -12.65 -25.62 -17.67
CA LEU A 290 -11.36 -25.03 -17.40
C LEU A 290 -11.30 -24.81 -15.89
N ALA A 291 -10.61 -25.69 -15.18
CA ALA A 291 -10.36 -25.61 -13.77
C ALA A 291 -9.82 -24.19 -13.46
N HIS A 292 -10.63 -23.33 -12.85
CA HIS A 292 -10.21 -22.00 -12.42
C HIS A 292 -9.14 -22.21 -11.34
N GLY A 293 -7.87 -21.96 -11.69
CA GLY A 293 -6.75 -22.09 -10.74
C GLY A 293 -6.91 -21.13 -9.56
N PHE A 294 -6.34 -21.49 -8.41
CA PHE A 294 -6.40 -20.75 -7.16
C PHE A 294 -6.20 -19.21 -7.31
N PHE A 295 -5.20 -18.82 -8.09
CA PHE A 295 -4.92 -17.39 -8.32
C PHE A 295 -5.99 -16.70 -9.17
N ASN A 296 -6.59 -17.39 -10.12
CA ASN A 296 -7.65 -16.82 -10.96
C ASN A 296 -8.92 -16.59 -10.15
N THR A 297 -9.31 -17.56 -9.31
CA THR A 297 -10.46 -17.42 -8.41
C THR A 297 -10.32 -16.21 -7.50
N ASN A 298 -9.15 -16.03 -6.88
CA ASN A 298 -8.90 -14.85 -6.01
C ASN A 298 -8.88 -13.53 -6.82
N SER A 299 -8.37 -13.56 -8.04
CA SER A 299 -8.37 -12.38 -8.92
C SER A 299 -9.79 -11.98 -9.33
N GLU A 300 -10.70 -12.95 -9.54
CA GLU A 300 -12.13 -12.67 -9.81
C GLU A 300 -12.83 -12.02 -8.60
N ILE A 301 -12.52 -12.46 -7.37
CA ILE A 301 -13.07 -11.87 -6.14
C ILE A 301 -12.71 -10.38 -6.02
N LEU A 302 -11.52 -9.98 -6.47
CA LEU A 302 -11.06 -8.59 -6.45
C LEU A 302 -11.65 -7.72 -7.56
N LYS A 303 -12.37 -8.29 -8.51
CA LYS A 303 -13.06 -7.49 -9.53
C LYS A 303 -14.23 -6.75 -8.89
N PRO A 304 -14.24 -5.42 -8.95
CA PRO A 304 -15.34 -4.65 -8.38
C PRO A 304 -16.64 -4.89 -9.16
N SER A 305 -17.77 -5.03 -8.44
CA SER A 305 -19.09 -5.08 -9.06
C SER A 305 -19.38 -3.80 -9.84
N SER A 306 -20.17 -3.89 -10.90
CA SER A 306 -20.57 -2.75 -11.75
C SER A 306 -21.23 -1.60 -10.98
N THR A 307 -21.74 -1.85 -9.79
CA THR A 307 -22.38 -0.85 -8.91
C THR A 307 -21.39 -0.11 -8.01
N THR A 308 -20.09 -0.43 -8.06
CA THR A 308 -19.08 0.13 -7.17
C THR A 308 -18.30 1.27 -7.80
N LEU A 309 -17.77 2.15 -6.96
CA LEU A 309 -16.92 3.27 -7.40
C LEU A 309 -15.62 2.80 -8.07
N GLY A 310 -15.10 1.63 -7.71
CA GLY A 310 -13.91 1.04 -8.34
C GLY A 310 -14.18 0.61 -9.78
N ALA A 311 -15.32 0.00 -10.05
CA ALA A 311 -15.73 -0.37 -11.41
C ALA A 311 -15.94 0.85 -12.31
N ALA A 312 -16.50 1.92 -11.76
CA ALA A 312 -16.70 3.19 -12.46
C ALA A 312 -15.40 4.03 -12.58
N ALA A 313 -14.27 3.58 -12.02
CA ALA A 313 -13.01 4.33 -11.90
C ALA A 313 -13.14 5.69 -11.18
N LEU A 314 -14.13 5.83 -10.31
CA LEU A 314 -14.47 7.09 -9.63
C LEU A 314 -13.99 7.15 -8.17
N ALA A 315 -13.45 6.06 -7.60
CA ALA A 315 -13.10 5.97 -6.18
C ALA A 315 -12.16 7.09 -5.72
N LEU A 316 -11.14 7.42 -6.50
CA LEU A 316 -10.17 8.48 -6.17
C LEU A 316 -10.81 9.88 -6.29
N HIS A 317 -11.63 10.10 -7.30
CA HIS A 317 -12.34 11.35 -7.49
C HIS A 317 -13.29 11.63 -6.32
N TYR A 318 -14.07 10.63 -5.90
CA TYR A 318 -14.95 10.75 -4.74
C TYR A 318 -14.19 10.91 -3.43
N ALA A 319 -13.02 10.29 -3.27
CA ALA A 319 -12.17 10.51 -2.11
C ALA A 319 -11.76 12.00 -1.99
N ASN A 320 -11.30 12.59 -3.09
CA ASN A 320 -10.96 14.02 -3.14
C ASN A 320 -12.18 14.90 -2.83
N LEU A 321 -13.34 14.60 -3.41
CA LEU A 321 -14.58 15.34 -3.19
C LEU A 321 -15.00 15.31 -1.71
N ILE A 322 -14.94 14.15 -1.06
CA ILE A 322 -15.26 13.99 0.37
C ILE A 322 -14.28 14.79 1.23
N ILE A 323 -12.98 14.73 0.96
CA ILE A 323 -11.96 15.43 1.72
C ILE A 323 -12.10 16.95 1.59
N VAL A 324 -12.41 17.46 0.38
CA VAL A 324 -12.69 18.89 0.18
C VAL A 324 -13.94 19.30 0.94
N THR A 325 -15.03 18.52 0.85
CA THR A 325 -16.28 18.76 1.58
C THR A 325 -16.05 18.73 3.09
N GLU A 326 -15.26 17.79 3.61
CA GLU A 326 -14.86 17.72 5.03
C GLU A 326 -14.18 19.02 5.49
N LYS A 327 -13.23 19.53 4.72
CA LYS A 327 -12.53 20.79 5.03
C LYS A 327 -13.49 21.97 5.08
N MET A 328 -14.43 22.03 4.14
CA MET A 328 -15.44 23.10 4.11
C MET A 328 -16.41 23.03 5.30
N ILE A 329 -16.82 21.81 5.72
CA ILE A 329 -17.69 21.62 6.87
C ILE A 329 -16.99 22.01 8.18
N ARG A 330 -15.67 21.72 8.28
CA ARG A 330 -14.89 22.10 9.47
C ARG A 330 -14.62 23.59 9.60
N SER A 331 -14.66 24.33 8.50
CA SER A 331 -14.36 25.77 8.47
C SER A 331 -15.31 26.50 7.52
N PRO A 332 -16.63 26.54 7.78
CA PRO A 332 -17.62 27.10 6.87
C PRO A 332 -17.46 28.61 6.64
N GLN A 333 -16.90 29.33 7.61
CA GLN A 333 -16.62 30.76 7.51
C GLN A 333 -15.51 31.09 6.49
N LEU A 334 -14.65 30.14 6.14
CA LEU A 334 -13.58 30.30 5.16
C LEU A 334 -14.02 29.94 3.74
N VAL A 335 -15.25 29.45 3.57
CA VAL A 335 -15.76 29.01 2.27
C VAL A 335 -16.27 30.23 1.48
N GLY A 336 -15.46 30.68 0.51
CA GLY A 336 -15.83 31.72 -0.45
C GLY A 336 -16.83 31.20 -1.51
N VAL A 337 -17.32 32.14 -2.33
CA VAL A 337 -18.20 31.78 -3.47
C VAL A 337 -17.44 30.91 -4.47
N ASP A 338 -16.21 31.27 -4.79
CA ASP A 338 -15.35 30.54 -5.73
C ASP A 338 -15.13 29.09 -5.31
N ALA A 339 -14.87 28.85 -4.03
CA ALA A 339 -14.69 27.49 -3.50
C ALA A 339 -15.97 26.62 -3.63
N ARG A 340 -17.15 27.24 -3.56
CA ARG A 340 -18.43 26.56 -3.78
C ARG A 340 -18.64 26.22 -5.25
N ASP A 341 -18.27 27.13 -6.15
CA ASP A 341 -18.39 26.91 -7.59
C ASP A 341 -17.39 25.84 -8.05
N ASP A 342 -16.19 25.83 -7.47
CA ASP A 342 -15.18 24.77 -7.69
C ASP A 342 -15.72 23.41 -7.28
N ILE A 343 -16.25 23.25 -6.05
CA ILE A 343 -16.81 21.96 -5.63
C ILE A 343 -17.98 21.55 -6.50
N TYR A 344 -18.87 22.50 -6.87
CA TYR A 344 -20.02 22.19 -7.73
C TYR A 344 -19.56 21.73 -9.12
N SER A 345 -18.50 22.31 -9.66
CA SER A 345 -17.92 21.91 -10.95
C SER A 345 -17.36 20.48 -10.92
N MET A 346 -16.84 20.04 -9.76
CA MET A 346 -16.30 18.68 -9.56
C MET A 346 -17.41 17.62 -9.39
N LEU A 347 -18.66 18.01 -9.09
CA LEU A 347 -19.73 17.04 -8.83
C LEU A 347 -20.11 16.26 -10.09
N PRO A 348 -20.25 14.93 -10.01
CA PRO A 348 -20.91 14.14 -11.05
C PRO A 348 -22.36 14.57 -11.28
N ASN A 349 -22.87 14.29 -12.48
CA ASN A 349 -24.23 14.69 -12.85
C ASN A 349 -25.31 14.08 -11.95
N SER A 350 -25.11 12.85 -11.46
CA SER A 350 -25.99 12.17 -10.50
C SER A 350 -26.16 12.98 -9.22
N ILE A 351 -25.02 13.39 -8.61
CA ILE A 351 -25.02 14.21 -7.38
C ILE A 351 -25.60 15.60 -7.66
N ARG A 352 -25.24 16.24 -8.78
CA ARG A 352 -25.82 17.56 -9.15
C ARG A 352 -27.35 17.52 -9.24
N SER A 353 -27.89 16.47 -9.87
CA SER A 353 -29.33 16.28 -10.02
C SER A 353 -30.01 16.04 -8.67
N SER A 354 -29.45 15.16 -7.84
CA SER A 354 -29.94 14.89 -6.49
C SER A 354 -29.89 16.15 -5.61
N LEU A 355 -28.78 16.90 -5.66
CA LEU A 355 -28.62 18.13 -4.91
C LEU A 355 -29.63 19.20 -5.32
N ARG A 356 -29.85 19.41 -6.62
CA ARG A 356 -30.88 20.33 -7.12
C ARG A 356 -32.27 19.94 -6.66
N CYS A 357 -32.60 18.66 -6.69
CA CYS A 357 -33.88 18.16 -6.22
C CYS A 357 -34.07 18.42 -4.71
N ARG A 358 -33.04 18.14 -3.91
CA ARG A 358 -33.05 18.32 -2.45
C ARG A 358 -33.09 19.79 -2.01
N LEU A 359 -32.44 20.67 -2.77
CA LEU A 359 -32.43 22.11 -2.49
C LEU A 359 -33.64 22.85 -3.04
N LYS A 360 -34.44 22.24 -3.92
CA LYS A 360 -35.65 22.81 -4.49
C LYS A 360 -36.71 22.98 -3.38
N GLY A 361 -37.16 24.21 -3.15
CA GLY A 361 -38.17 24.53 -2.12
C GLY A 361 -37.61 24.84 -0.73
N ILE A 362 -36.31 24.76 -0.53
CA ILE A 362 -35.67 25.23 0.74
C ILE A 362 -35.68 26.76 0.72
N GLY A 363 -36.40 27.39 1.68
CA GLY A 363 -36.49 28.84 1.85
C GLY A 363 -35.13 29.54 1.92
N PHE A 364 -35.13 30.88 1.64
CA PHE A 364 -33.87 31.67 1.59
C PHE A 364 -33.27 31.96 2.95
N THR A 365 -34.05 31.86 4.05
CA THR A 365 -33.60 32.16 5.42
C THR A 365 -33.09 30.90 6.14
N ALA A 366 -31.92 31.00 6.73
CA ALA A 366 -31.30 29.96 7.56
C ALA A 366 -30.92 30.55 8.93
N SER A 367 -31.93 30.97 9.70
CA SER A 367 -31.74 31.74 10.94
C SER A 367 -31.96 30.92 12.22
N ASP A 368 -32.31 29.63 12.09
CA ASP A 368 -32.56 28.77 13.24
C ASP A 368 -31.23 28.14 13.76
N PRO A 369 -30.79 28.52 14.97
CA PRO A 369 -29.58 27.97 15.57
C PRO A 369 -29.70 26.52 16.01
N VAL A 370 -30.93 26.04 16.37
CA VAL A 370 -31.18 24.66 16.77
C VAL A 370 -31.00 23.74 15.57
N LEU A 371 -31.62 24.07 14.45
CA LEU A 371 -31.49 23.32 13.20
C LEU A 371 -30.05 23.33 12.66
N ALA A 372 -29.32 24.46 12.84
CA ALA A 372 -27.90 24.53 12.49
C ALA A 372 -27.06 23.57 13.35
N GLY A 373 -27.37 23.45 14.64
CA GLY A 373 -26.76 22.49 15.55
C GLY A 373 -27.05 21.04 15.16
N GLU A 374 -28.29 20.73 14.80
CA GLU A 374 -28.68 19.39 14.32
C GLU A 374 -27.96 19.00 13.02
N TRP A 375 -27.87 19.95 12.07
CA TRP A 375 -27.09 19.72 10.84
C TRP A 375 -25.60 19.45 11.13
N ARG A 376 -24.97 20.22 12.00
CA ARG A 376 -23.57 19.98 12.39
C ARG A 376 -23.37 18.59 13.00
N ALA A 377 -24.29 18.17 13.86
CA ALA A 377 -24.28 16.83 14.46
C ALA A 377 -24.47 15.73 13.40
N ALA A 378 -25.42 15.91 12.47
CA ALA A 378 -25.68 14.96 11.40
C ALA A 378 -24.48 14.83 10.44
N LEU A 379 -23.90 15.97 10.04
CA LEU A 379 -22.68 15.98 9.19
C LEU A 379 -21.49 15.33 9.88
N GLY A 380 -21.31 15.57 11.19
CA GLY A 380 -20.28 14.93 11.99
C GLY A 380 -20.43 13.40 12.03
N LYS A 381 -21.66 12.89 12.14
CA LYS A 381 -21.94 11.46 12.06
C LYS A 381 -21.60 10.87 10.69
N ILE A 382 -21.98 11.53 9.60
CA ILE A 382 -21.66 11.06 8.23
C ILE A 382 -20.13 11.09 8.00
N LEU A 383 -19.47 12.19 8.32
CA LEU A 383 -18.02 12.31 8.18
C LEU A 383 -17.26 11.31 9.05
N GLY A 384 -17.78 10.96 10.22
CA GLY A 384 -17.17 9.99 11.14
C GLY A 384 -16.87 8.64 10.49
N TRP A 385 -17.73 8.17 9.59
CA TRP A 385 -17.51 6.90 8.88
C TRP A 385 -17.07 7.05 7.42
N LEU A 386 -17.45 8.13 6.73
CA LEU A 386 -17.15 8.33 5.31
C LEU A 386 -15.75 8.90 5.09
N SER A 387 -15.32 9.85 5.92
CA SER A 387 -14.02 10.52 5.80
C SER A 387 -12.84 9.54 5.96
N PRO A 388 -12.83 8.60 6.93
CA PRO A 388 -11.78 7.58 7.01
C PRO A 388 -11.63 6.74 5.75
N MET A 389 -12.73 6.37 5.07
CA MET A 389 -12.71 5.62 3.82
C MET A 389 -12.05 6.43 2.68
N ALA A 390 -12.35 7.73 2.60
CA ALA A 390 -11.74 8.64 1.63
C ALA A 390 -10.25 8.85 1.89
N HIS A 391 -9.85 9.10 3.13
CA HIS A 391 -8.44 9.23 3.52
C HIS A 391 -7.66 7.94 3.28
N ASN A 392 -8.27 6.79 3.55
CA ASN A 392 -7.68 5.48 3.26
C ASN A 392 -7.48 5.29 1.76
N MET A 393 -8.41 5.73 0.90
CA MET A 393 -8.26 5.67 -0.55
C MET A 393 -7.03 6.45 -1.01
N MET A 394 -6.83 7.68 -0.48
CA MET A 394 -5.66 8.50 -0.80
C MET A 394 -4.36 7.86 -0.32
N LYS A 395 -4.33 7.31 0.90
CA LYS A 395 -3.17 6.59 1.43
C LYS A 395 -2.84 5.36 0.58
N TRP A 396 -3.84 4.54 0.28
CA TRP A 396 -3.69 3.34 -0.54
C TRP A 396 -3.13 3.67 -1.94
N GLN A 397 -3.64 4.73 -2.57
CA GLN A 397 -3.17 5.20 -3.87
C GLN A 397 -1.74 5.73 -3.82
N SER A 398 -1.40 6.53 -2.79
CA SER A 398 -0.05 7.10 -2.65
C SER A 398 1.02 6.03 -2.48
N GLU A 399 0.72 4.95 -1.77
CA GLU A 399 1.66 3.83 -1.58
C GLU A 399 1.91 3.02 -2.85
N ARG A 400 0.99 3.06 -3.81
CA ARG A 400 1.09 2.37 -5.11
C ARG A 400 1.55 3.27 -6.24
N SER A 401 1.77 4.57 -6.00
CA SER A 401 2.38 5.46 -6.99
C SER A 401 3.81 5.03 -7.33
N PHE A 402 4.25 5.33 -8.54
CA PHE A 402 5.59 4.93 -9.04
C PHE A 402 6.74 5.43 -8.14
N GLU A 403 6.56 6.56 -7.49
CA GLU A 403 7.55 7.14 -6.58
C GLU A 403 7.74 6.33 -5.30
N HIS A 404 6.67 5.67 -4.82
CA HIS A 404 6.64 4.92 -3.57
C HIS A 404 6.71 3.40 -3.74
N GLN A 405 6.69 2.87 -4.97
CA GLN A 405 6.76 1.42 -5.22
C GLN A 405 8.01 0.73 -4.63
N LYS A 406 9.08 1.50 -4.39
CA LYS A 406 10.32 1.00 -3.76
C LYS A 406 10.28 1.03 -2.24
N LEU A 407 9.33 1.74 -1.64
CA LEU A 407 9.19 1.86 -0.20
C LEU A 407 8.20 0.80 0.33
N MET A 408 8.36 0.43 1.58
CA MET A 408 7.38 -0.40 2.30
C MET A 408 6.02 0.28 2.29
N PRO A 409 4.90 -0.45 2.11
CA PRO A 409 3.60 0.08 2.48
C PRO A 409 3.66 0.47 3.97
N LYS A 410 3.54 1.76 4.25
CA LYS A 410 3.64 2.30 5.61
C LYS A 410 2.34 2.16 6.38
N THR A 411 1.23 2.05 5.65
CA THR A 411 -0.10 1.91 6.22
C THR A 411 -0.63 0.53 5.89
N GLY A 412 -1.11 -0.20 6.89
CA GLY A 412 -1.76 -1.50 6.72
C GLY A 412 -3.18 -1.39 6.16
N VAL A 413 -3.45 -0.40 5.29
CA VAL A 413 -4.77 -0.15 4.72
C VAL A 413 -5.07 -1.19 3.65
N LEU A 414 -6.13 -1.95 3.86
CA LEU A 414 -6.67 -2.87 2.86
C LEU A 414 -7.58 -2.15 1.87
N LEU A 415 -7.68 -2.68 0.67
CA LEU A 415 -8.53 -2.13 -0.39
C LEU A 415 -10.01 -2.05 0.02
N LEU A 416 -10.48 -3.03 0.82
CA LEU A 416 -11.84 -3.04 1.38
C LEU A 416 -12.12 -1.88 2.34
N GLN A 417 -11.09 -1.27 2.95
CA GLN A 417 -11.21 -0.11 3.84
C GLN A 417 -11.18 1.22 3.09
N THR A 418 -11.22 1.17 1.77
CA THR A 418 -11.22 2.33 0.87
C THR A 418 -12.57 2.47 0.15
N LEU A 419 -12.68 3.46 -0.71
CA LEU A 419 -13.87 3.64 -1.55
C LEU A 419 -13.90 2.70 -2.78
N PHE A 420 -12.92 1.83 -2.98
CA PHE A 420 -12.82 1.00 -4.18
C PHE A 420 -14.02 0.06 -4.35
N PHE A 421 -14.41 -0.63 -3.26
CA PHE A 421 -15.57 -1.52 -3.27
C PHE A 421 -16.86 -0.84 -2.78
N ALA A 422 -16.84 0.46 -2.55
CA ALA A 422 -17.99 1.20 -2.06
C ALA A 422 -19.10 1.24 -3.12
N ASP A 423 -20.33 0.99 -2.70
CA ASP A 423 -21.53 1.15 -3.52
C ASP A 423 -21.69 2.61 -3.93
N GLN A 424 -21.81 2.85 -5.23
CA GLN A 424 -21.87 4.19 -5.80
C GLN A 424 -23.10 4.96 -5.33
N GLN A 425 -24.29 4.35 -5.35
CA GLN A 425 -25.53 5.03 -4.98
C GLN A 425 -25.56 5.44 -3.51
N LYS A 426 -25.12 4.55 -2.60
CA LYS A 426 -25.03 4.85 -1.16
C LYS A 426 -24.03 5.95 -0.87
N THR A 427 -22.90 5.94 -1.57
CA THR A 427 -21.86 6.97 -1.41
C THR A 427 -22.34 8.32 -1.94
N GLU A 428 -22.99 8.35 -3.11
CA GLU A 428 -23.59 9.56 -3.69
C GLU A 428 -24.68 10.14 -2.79
N ALA A 429 -25.52 9.31 -2.19
CA ALA A 429 -26.53 9.74 -1.25
C ALA A 429 -25.90 10.42 -0.02
N ALA A 430 -24.86 9.80 0.56
CA ALA A 430 -24.14 10.38 1.69
C ALA A 430 -23.46 11.71 1.35
N ILE A 431 -22.82 11.83 0.18
CA ILE A 431 -22.21 13.08 -0.27
C ILE A 431 -23.29 14.14 -0.51
N THR A 432 -24.43 13.78 -1.06
CA THR A 432 -25.57 14.70 -1.27
C THR A 432 -26.04 15.29 0.06
N GLU A 433 -26.20 14.46 1.10
CA GLU A 433 -26.57 14.93 2.45
C GLU A 433 -25.50 15.86 3.06
N LEU A 434 -24.20 15.53 2.87
CA LEU A 434 -23.11 16.44 3.29
C LEU A 434 -23.22 17.80 2.62
N LEU A 435 -23.50 17.86 1.33
CA LEU A 435 -23.61 19.11 0.56
C LEU A 435 -24.87 19.91 0.91
N VAL A 436 -26.00 19.23 1.17
CA VAL A 436 -27.25 19.89 1.65
C VAL A 436 -27.01 20.54 3.01
N GLY A 437 -26.46 19.79 3.97
CA GLY A 437 -26.17 20.33 5.30
C GLY A 437 -25.10 21.42 5.25
N LEU A 438 -24.04 21.29 4.44
CA LEU A 438 -23.04 22.33 4.24
C LEU A 438 -23.68 23.62 3.69
N ASN A 439 -24.59 23.51 2.72
CA ASN A 439 -25.33 24.67 2.20
C ASN A 439 -26.15 25.37 3.28
N TYR A 440 -26.84 24.61 4.16
CA TYR A 440 -27.59 25.18 5.27
C TYR A 440 -26.67 25.90 6.27
N ILE A 441 -25.61 25.24 6.73
CA ILE A 441 -24.66 25.82 7.69
C ILE A 441 -23.98 27.08 7.12
N TRP A 442 -23.56 27.04 5.87
CA TRP A 442 -22.94 28.21 5.22
C TRP A 442 -23.89 29.40 5.15
N ARG A 443 -25.16 29.20 4.83
CA ARG A 443 -26.18 30.25 4.79
C ARG A 443 -26.45 30.79 6.20
N PHE A 444 -26.53 29.92 7.20
CA PHE A 444 -26.68 30.29 8.60
C PHE A 444 -25.53 31.16 9.09
N GLU A 445 -24.29 30.76 8.87
CA GLU A 445 -23.11 31.53 9.27
C GLU A 445 -23.08 32.90 8.59
N ARG A 446 -23.42 32.97 7.31
CA ARG A 446 -23.48 34.25 6.55
C ARG A 446 -24.54 35.16 7.12
N GLU A 447 -25.69 34.65 7.47
CA GLU A 447 -26.79 35.43 8.04
C GLU A 447 -26.44 35.96 9.47
N MET A 448 -25.81 35.09 10.29
CA MET A 448 -25.35 35.48 11.62
C MET A 448 -24.25 36.56 11.57
N ASN A 449 -23.31 36.41 10.66
CA ASN A 449 -22.27 37.41 10.45
C ASN A 449 -22.85 38.77 9.97
N ALA A 450 -23.83 38.75 9.06
CA ALA A 450 -24.53 39.97 8.62
C ALA A 450 -25.27 40.67 9.78
N LYS A 451 -25.98 39.92 10.60
CA LYS A 451 -26.64 40.47 11.83
C LYS A 451 -25.65 41.05 12.82
N ALA A 452 -24.52 40.39 13.06
CA ALA A 452 -23.48 40.89 13.94
C ALA A 452 -22.88 42.21 13.45
N LEU A 453 -22.63 42.34 12.13
CA LEU A 453 -22.11 43.58 11.53
C LEU A 453 -23.12 44.74 11.64
N LEU A 454 -24.42 44.45 11.42
CA LEU A 454 -25.46 45.46 11.57
C LEU A 454 -25.57 45.96 13.03
N ASN A 455 -25.50 45.03 13.99
CA ASN A 455 -25.50 45.43 15.42
C ASN A 455 -24.30 46.26 15.80
N CYS A 456 -23.10 45.92 15.30
CA CYS A 456 -21.88 46.73 15.55
C CYS A 456 -21.98 48.14 14.91
N SER A 457 -22.61 48.26 13.73
CA SER A 457 -22.80 49.57 13.08
C SER A 457 -23.81 50.43 13.82
N ASN A 458 -24.87 49.86 14.37
CA ASN A 458 -25.87 50.56 15.17
C ASN A 458 -25.30 51.06 16.49
N PHE A 459 -24.42 50.30 17.17
CA PHE A 459 -23.72 50.75 18.37
C PHE A 459 -22.80 51.94 18.08
N LYS A 460 -22.11 51.98 16.95
CA LYS A 460 -21.27 53.11 16.56
C LYS A 460 -22.06 54.38 16.25
N ASN A 461 -23.28 54.25 15.71
CA ASN A 461 -24.15 55.38 15.44
C ASN A 461 -24.81 55.95 16.70
N VAL A 462 -25.14 55.13 17.69
CA VAL A 462 -25.67 55.57 18.99
C VAL A 462 -24.59 56.35 19.79
N GLN A 463 -23.34 55.91 19.74
CA GLN A 463 -22.23 56.64 20.40
C GLN A 463 -21.93 57.99 19.74
N LYS A 464 -22.13 58.13 18.41
CA LYS A 464 -21.93 59.44 17.73
C LYS A 464 -23.04 60.42 17.97
N ASN A 465 -24.25 59.99 18.32
CA ASN A 465 -25.41 60.85 18.62
C ASN A 465 -25.50 61.23 20.11
N SER A 466 -24.64 60.72 20.97
CA SER A 466 -24.55 61.02 22.40
C SER A 466 -23.32 61.82 22.77
N SER A 467 -22.56 62.32 21.79
CA SER A 467 -21.47 63.29 21.90
C SER A 467 -21.88 64.64 21.24
#